data_0289671b2cb142376895e5da15f32cbe
#
_entry.id   0289671b2cb142376895e5da15f32cbe
#
_cell.length_a   1.000
_cell.length_b   1.000
_cell.length_c   1.000
_cell.angle_alpha   90.00
_cell.angle_beta   90.00
_cell.angle_gamma   90.00
#
_symmetry.space_group_name_H-M   'P 1'
#
loop_
_entity.id
_entity.type
_entity.pdbx_description
1 polymer ?
#
loop_
_entity_poly.entity_id
_entity_poly.type
_entity_poly.pdbx_seq_one_letter_code
_entity_poly.pdbx_strand_id
1 'polypeptide(L)'
;MREIFSWLFGIFTAVFIAVVLNVFLGVTTNVVGVSMEPTLYNGQQIFINSFLYLISSPKAGDVIVFLPNGNENTHYYVKRVVAAPGDSVLIQDGILYVNGQASPWVEEKLAEAGIAAEEFTVENGEYFCIGDNPGNSEDSRSANIGPVREEDILGKVWFRAACEEIGMGFVK
;
A
#
# COMPACT_ATOMS: atom_id res chain seq x y z
N MET A 1 49.71 -0.29 6.88
CA MET A 1 48.57 0.57 7.20
C MET A 1 47.58 0.74 6.03
N ARG A 2 48.04 1.08 4.81
CA ARG A 2 47.12 1.25 3.64
C ARG A 2 46.32 0.00 3.31
N GLU A 3 46.89 -1.18 3.39
CA GLU A 3 46.20 -2.45 3.11
C GLU A 3 45.10 -2.77 4.16
N ILE A 4 45.38 -2.52 5.43
CA ILE A 4 44.40 -2.72 6.50
C ILE A 4 43.19 -1.77 6.32
N PHE A 5 43.43 -0.52 5.97
CA PHE A 5 42.38 0.43 5.66
C PHE A 5 41.56 0.00 4.43
N SER A 6 42.20 -0.53 3.40
CA SER A 6 41.50 -1.04 2.22
C SER A 6 40.59 -2.23 2.55
N TRP A 7 41.06 -3.16 3.37
CA TRP A 7 40.26 -4.29 3.85
C TRP A 7 39.07 -3.85 4.71
N LEU A 8 39.30 -2.93 5.65
CA LEU A 8 38.25 -2.39 6.51
C LEU A 8 37.19 -1.65 5.69
N PHE A 9 37.60 -0.86 4.69
CA PHE A 9 36.68 -0.17 3.79
C PHE A 9 35.88 -1.16 2.95
N GLY A 10 36.50 -2.24 2.43
CA GLY A 10 35.81 -3.29 1.69
C GLY A 10 34.75 -4.00 2.54
N ILE A 11 35.07 -4.35 3.79
CA ILE A 11 34.12 -4.97 4.71
C ILE A 11 32.96 -4.01 5.02
N PHE A 12 33.25 -2.74 5.31
CA PHE A 12 32.22 -1.74 5.56
C PHE A 12 31.27 -1.58 4.37
N THR A 13 31.83 -1.48 3.15
CA THR A 13 31.04 -1.36 1.93
C THR A 13 30.17 -2.59 1.69
N ALA A 14 30.69 -3.80 1.90
CA ALA A 14 29.94 -5.04 1.76
C ALA A 14 28.77 -5.12 2.76
N VAL A 15 29.03 -4.78 4.02
CA VAL A 15 27.99 -4.74 5.08
C VAL A 15 26.93 -3.68 4.76
N PHE A 16 27.36 -2.48 4.33
CA PHE A 16 26.45 -1.42 3.95
C PHE A 16 25.52 -1.84 2.79
N ILE A 17 26.09 -2.44 1.75
CA ILE A 17 25.30 -2.96 0.62
C ILE A 17 24.33 -4.06 1.09
N ALA A 18 24.77 -4.98 1.94
CA ALA A 18 23.92 -6.05 2.46
C ALA A 18 22.74 -5.48 3.28
N VAL A 19 22.97 -4.47 4.11
CA VAL A 19 21.90 -3.77 4.86
C VAL A 19 20.93 -3.08 3.91
N VAL A 20 21.44 -2.34 2.91
CA VAL A 20 20.59 -1.68 1.92
C VAL A 20 19.73 -2.69 1.17
N LEU A 21 20.32 -3.78 0.69
CA LEU A 21 19.55 -4.83 0.01
C LEU A 21 18.49 -5.46 0.92
N ASN A 22 18.82 -5.72 2.18
CA ASN A 22 17.87 -6.28 3.13
C ASN A 22 16.68 -5.33 3.39
N VAL A 23 16.93 -4.04 3.55
CA VAL A 23 15.89 -3.02 3.76
C VAL A 23 14.94 -2.93 2.55
N PHE A 24 15.47 -3.00 1.34
CA PHE A 24 14.67 -2.83 0.13
C PHE A 24 14.06 -4.12 -0.42
N LEU A 25 14.70 -5.26 -0.20
CA LEU A 25 14.29 -6.55 -0.76
C LEU A 25 13.88 -7.58 0.30
N GLY A 26 14.02 -7.24 1.59
CA GLY A 26 13.90 -8.20 2.69
C GLY A 26 12.50 -8.71 2.97
N VAL A 27 11.45 -7.95 2.61
CA VAL A 27 10.06 -8.36 2.84
C VAL A 27 9.36 -8.56 1.51
N THR A 28 8.95 -9.80 1.25
CA THR A 28 8.20 -10.17 0.06
C THR A 28 6.98 -10.98 0.43
N THR A 29 5.91 -10.86 -0.36
CA THR A 29 4.72 -11.70 -0.25
C THR A 29 4.11 -11.90 -1.63
N ASN A 30 3.15 -12.82 -1.74
CA ASN A 30 2.37 -13.00 -2.95
C ASN A 30 1.01 -12.33 -2.78
N VAL A 31 0.55 -11.68 -3.83
CA VAL A 31 -0.79 -11.10 -3.90
C VAL A 31 -1.83 -12.21 -3.91
N VAL A 32 -2.85 -12.09 -3.08
CA VAL A 32 -3.99 -13.01 -3.05
C VAL A 32 -5.24 -12.25 -3.46
N GLY A 33 -5.92 -12.74 -4.48
CA GLY A 33 -7.14 -12.14 -5.02
C GLY A 33 -6.89 -11.14 -6.15
N VAL A 34 -7.98 -10.58 -6.66
CA VAL A 34 -8.02 -9.74 -7.88
C VAL A 34 -8.29 -8.27 -7.58
N SER A 35 -8.34 -7.89 -6.31
CA SER A 35 -8.77 -6.54 -5.87
C SER A 35 -7.82 -5.41 -6.27
N MET A 36 -6.59 -5.72 -6.68
CA MET A 36 -5.59 -4.75 -7.10
C MET A 36 -5.30 -4.80 -8.62
N GLU A 37 -6.07 -5.56 -9.38
CA GLU A 37 -5.98 -5.52 -10.85
C GLU A 37 -6.43 -4.14 -11.39
N PRO A 38 -5.78 -3.64 -12.44
CA PRO A 38 -4.68 -4.22 -13.22
C PRO A 38 -3.27 -3.89 -12.67
N THR A 39 -3.16 -3.26 -11.51
CA THR A 39 -1.85 -2.88 -10.94
C THR A 39 -1.07 -4.09 -10.44
N LEU A 40 -1.75 -5.00 -9.74
CA LEU A 40 -1.17 -6.26 -9.23
C LEU A 40 -2.13 -7.41 -9.49
N TYR A 41 -1.59 -8.56 -9.87
CA TYR A 41 -2.36 -9.76 -10.22
C TYR A 41 -2.24 -10.85 -9.16
N ASN A 42 -3.25 -11.72 -9.11
CA ASN A 42 -3.26 -12.84 -8.17
C ASN A 42 -2.03 -13.75 -8.34
N GLY A 43 -1.39 -14.13 -7.24
CA GLY A 43 -0.17 -14.94 -7.22
C GLY A 43 1.12 -14.17 -7.50
N GLN A 44 1.04 -12.91 -7.92
CA GLN A 44 2.21 -12.08 -8.23
C GLN A 44 3.03 -11.80 -6.98
N GLN A 45 4.36 -11.98 -7.05
CA GLN A 45 5.26 -11.62 -5.97
C GLN A 45 5.48 -10.10 -5.93
N ILE A 46 5.34 -9.52 -4.75
CA ILE A 46 5.56 -8.10 -4.47
C ILE A 46 6.62 -7.90 -3.41
N PHE A 47 7.29 -6.74 -3.50
CA PHE A 47 8.34 -6.32 -2.58
C PHE A 47 7.83 -5.15 -1.75
N ILE A 48 7.96 -5.28 -0.43
CA ILE A 48 7.41 -4.36 0.56
C ILE A 48 8.55 -3.61 1.23
N ASN A 49 8.48 -2.29 1.24
CA ASN A 49 9.37 -1.44 2.01
C ASN A 49 8.70 -1.08 3.34
N SER A 50 9.04 -1.82 4.39
CA SER A 50 8.53 -1.58 5.75
C SER A 50 9.27 -0.45 6.46
N PHE A 51 10.49 -0.13 6.03
CA PHE A 51 11.32 0.92 6.65
C PHE A 51 10.82 2.33 6.31
N LEU A 52 10.20 2.51 5.14
CA LEU A 52 9.76 3.82 4.66
C LEU A 52 8.85 4.51 5.67
N TYR A 53 7.90 3.79 6.24
CA TYR A 53 6.90 4.33 7.17
C TYR A 53 7.37 4.44 8.63
N LEU A 54 8.65 4.11 8.92
CA LEU A 54 9.30 4.50 10.17
C LEU A 54 9.77 5.97 10.16
N ILE A 55 9.93 6.56 8.97
CA ILE A 55 10.48 7.92 8.79
C ILE A 55 9.56 8.84 7.98
N SER A 56 8.47 8.32 7.44
CA SER A 56 7.47 9.07 6.68
C SER A 56 6.11 8.43 6.85
N SER A 57 5.04 9.16 6.59
CA SER A 57 3.68 8.62 6.60
C SER A 57 3.22 8.23 5.19
N PRO A 58 2.27 7.26 5.08
CA PRO A 58 1.63 6.93 3.81
C PRO A 58 0.97 8.14 3.14
N LYS A 59 0.93 8.14 1.81
CA LYS A 59 0.35 9.23 1.00
C LYS A 59 -0.65 8.68 0.01
N ALA A 60 -1.59 9.53 -0.40
CA ALA A 60 -2.50 9.19 -1.49
C ALA A 60 -1.72 8.74 -2.73
N GLY A 61 -2.12 7.61 -3.29
CA GLY A 61 -1.45 6.90 -4.37
C GLY A 61 -0.55 5.75 -3.93
N ASP A 62 -0.12 5.70 -2.66
CA ASP A 62 0.69 4.57 -2.17
C ASP A 62 -0.13 3.28 -2.13
N VAL A 63 0.44 2.20 -2.65
CA VAL A 63 -0.10 0.85 -2.45
C VAL A 63 0.53 0.27 -1.20
N ILE A 64 -0.30 -0.06 -0.21
CA ILE A 64 0.12 -0.53 1.11
C ILE A 64 -0.31 -1.96 1.38
N VAL A 65 0.45 -2.63 2.24
CA VAL A 65 0.11 -3.93 2.82
C VAL A 65 -0.23 -3.72 4.29
N PHE A 66 -1.36 -4.21 4.73
CA PHE A 66 -1.82 -4.04 6.11
C PHE A 66 -2.59 -5.24 6.64
N LEU A 67 -2.75 -5.33 7.96
CA LEU A 67 -3.62 -6.29 8.63
C LEU A 67 -4.98 -5.62 8.89
N PRO A 68 -6.10 -6.17 8.37
CA PRO A 68 -7.43 -5.63 8.67
C PRO A 68 -7.69 -5.63 10.18
N ASN A 69 -7.92 -4.45 10.75
CA ASN A 69 -8.19 -4.24 12.19
C ASN A 69 -7.13 -4.88 13.13
N GLY A 70 -5.87 -4.98 12.68
CA GLY A 70 -4.78 -5.60 13.45
C GLY A 70 -4.98 -7.10 13.73
N ASN A 71 -5.85 -7.77 13.01
CA ASN A 71 -6.17 -9.17 13.26
C ASN A 71 -5.11 -10.11 12.67
N GLU A 72 -4.16 -10.56 13.48
CA GLU A 72 -3.07 -11.46 13.09
C GLU A 72 -3.54 -12.85 12.59
N ASN A 73 -4.80 -13.21 12.81
CA ASN A 73 -5.38 -14.46 12.31
C ASN A 73 -5.95 -14.35 10.90
N THR A 74 -5.85 -13.18 10.26
CA THR A 74 -6.29 -12.95 8.89
C THR A 74 -5.11 -12.85 7.93
N HIS A 75 -5.41 -12.81 6.62
CA HIS A 75 -4.42 -12.54 5.60
C HIS A 75 -4.15 -11.03 5.50
N TYR A 76 -2.92 -10.67 5.10
CA TYR A 76 -2.60 -9.30 4.73
C TYR A 76 -3.45 -8.84 3.55
N TYR A 77 -3.96 -7.63 3.64
CA TYR A 77 -4.63 -6.95 2.54
C TYR A 77 -3.67 -6.02 1.82
N VAL A 78 -3.87 -5.90 0.51
CA VAL A 78 -3.13 -4.95 -0.34
C VAL A 78 -4.14 -4.00 -0.94
N LYS A 79 -4.02 -2.70 -0.68
CA LYS A 79 -4.92 -1.65 -1.18
C LYS A 79 -4.15 -0.38 -1.48
N ARG A 80 -4.79 0.51 -2.23
CA ARG A 80 -4.27 1.85 -2.52
C ARG A 80 -4.82 2.85 -1.52
N VAL A 81 -3.96 3.66 -0.93
CA VAL A 81 -4.35 4.84 -0.15
C VAL A 81 -4.96 5.87 -1.09
N VAL A 82 -6.19 6.29 -0.84
CA VAL A 82 -6.87 7.32 -1.64
C VAL A 82 -7.12 8.59 -0.85
N ALA A 83 -7.15 8.52 0.49
CA ALA A 83 -7.20 9.69 1.36
C ALA A 83 -6.35 9.45 2.61
N ALA A 84 -5.74 10.54 3.12
CA ALA A 84 -4.85 10.59 4.26
C ALA A 84 -5.52 11.29 5.45
N PRO A 85 -4.91 11.27 6.66
CA PRO A 85 -5.45 11.97 7.82
C PRO A 85 -5.79 13.45 7.53
N GLY A 86 -7.01 13.85 7.88
CA GLY A 86 -7.54 15.20 7.67
C GLY A 86 -8.24 15.42 6.33
N ASP A 87 -8.14 14.48 5.39
CA ASP A 87 -8.88 14.57 4.14
C ASP A 87 -10.38 14.26 4.35
N SER A 88 -11.28 14.98 3.66
CA SER A 88 -12.68 14.61 3.58
C SER A 88 -12.91 13.59 2.46
N VAL A 89 -13.78 12.62 2.70
CA VAL A 89 -14.10 11.53 1.78
C VAL A 89 -15.61 11.46 1.57
N LEU A 90 -16.04 11.42 0.31
CA LEU A 90 -17.43 11.20 -0.09
C LEU A 90 -17.47 10.36 -1.36
N ILE A 91 -18.38 9.40 -1.42
CA ILE A 91 -18.71 8.69 -2.66
C ILE A 91 -20.13 9.04 -3.06
N GLN A 92 -20.26 9.79 -4.16
CA GLN A 92 -21.53 10.22 -4.72
C GLN A 92 -21.63 9.88 -6.20
N ASP A 93 -22.74 9.33 -6.63
CA ASP A 93 -23.02 8.92 -8.03
C ASP A 93 -21.96 7.93 -8.59
N GLY A 94 -21.33 7.16 -7.68
CA GLY A 94 -20.27 6.22 -7.97
C GLY A 94 -18.88 6.85 -8.16
N ILE A 95 -18.71 8.13 -7.83
CA ILE A 95 -17.45 8.85 -7.93
C ILE A 95 -16.91 9.09 -6.51
N LEU A 96 -15.64 8.74 -6.30
CA LEU A 96 -14.93 9.08 -5.07
C LEU A 96 -14.46 10.54 -5.14
N TYR A 97 -14.88 11.33 -4.17
CA TYR A 97 -14.39 12.69 -3.93
C TYR A 97 -13.51 12.70 -2.69
N VAL A 98 -12.36 13.34 -2.81
CA VAL A 98 -11.43 13.64 -1.71
C VAL A 98 -11.26 15.15 -1.67
N ASN A 99 -11.57 15.77 -0.54
CA ASN A 99 -11.58 17.23 -0.38
C ASN A 99 -12.42 17.94 -1.46
N GLY A 100 -13.56 17.35 -1.82
CA GLY A 100 -14.48 17.88 -2.84
C GLY A 100 -13.99 17.75 -4.29
N GLN A 101 -12.86 17.07 -4.54
CA GLN A 101 -12.33 16.81 -5.89
C GLN A 101 -12.40 15.32 -6.21
N ALA A 102 -12.76 14.98 -7.46
CA ALA A 102 -12.74 13.60 -7.90
C ALA A 102 -11.34 13.00 -7.76
N SER A 103 -11.25 11.85 -7.11
CA SER A 103 -9.98 11.18 -6.88
C SER A 103 -9.39 10.66 -8.20
N PRO A 104 -8.12 10.93 -8.51
CA PRO A 104 -7.46 10.40 -9.69
C PRO A 104 -7.09 8.90 -9.57
N TRP A 105 -7.27 8.32 -8.39
CA TRP A 105 -6.84 6.94 -8.10
C TRP A 105 -7.96 5.91 -8.31
N VAL A 106 -9.19 6.35 -8.55
CA VAL A 106 -10.34 5.48 -8.78
C VAL A 106 -11.02 5.95 -10.06
N GLU A 107 -10.75 5.25 -11.16
CA GLU A 107 -11.29 5.60 -12.48
C GLU A 107 -12.66 4.94 -12.73
N GLU A 108 -12.86 3.76 -12.16
CA GLU A 108 -14.11 3.02 -12.32
C GLU A 108 -15.21 3.54 -11.38
N LYS A 109 -16.45 3.49 -11.85
CA LYS A 109 -17.59 3.80 -10.98
C LYS A 109 -17.75 2.79 -9.88
N LEU A 110 -17.82 3.29 -8.67
CA LEU A 110 -18.06 2.52 -7.46
C LEU A 110 -19.53 2.15 -7.36
N ALA A 111 -19.85 0.86 -7.36
CA ALA A 111 -21.23 0.38 -7.23
C ALA A 111 -21.78 0.64 -5.82
N GLU A 112 -20.92 0.61 -4.82
CA GLU A 112 -21.28 0.77 -3.41
C GLU A 112 -20.40 1.85 -2.76
N ALA A 113 -21.05 2.80 -2.10
CA ALA A 113 -20.38 3.86 -1.37
C ALA A 113 -19.96 3.41 0.04
N GLY A 114 -20.68 2.44 0.62
CA GLY A 114 -20.41 1.95 1.96
C GLY A 114 -20.46 3.06 3.01
N ILE A 115 -19.44 3.11 3.89
CA ILE A 115 -19.35 4.14 4.95
C ILE A 115 -19.10 5.55 4.38
N ALA A 116 -18.64 5.68 3.13
CA ALA A 116 -18.41 6.95 2.47
C ALA A 116 -19.65 7.49 1.72
N ALA A 117 -20.83 6.92 1.94
CA ALA A 117 -22.10 7.44 1.42
C ALA A 117 -22.46 8.83 2.01
N GLU A 118 -21.98 9.12 3.20
CA GLU A 118 -22.01 10.43 3.83
C GLU A 118 -20.58 10.96 3.95
N GLU A 119 -20.39 12.27 3.75
CA GLU A 119 -19.07 12.87 3.86
C GLU A 119 -18.52 12.74 5.28
N PHE A 120 -17.31 12.25 5.41
CA PHE A 120 -16.60 12.19 6.67
C PHE A 120 -15.14 12.60 6.50
N THR A 121 -14.50 12.95 7.60
CA THR A 121 -13.07 13.28 7.63
C THR A 121 -12.28 12.09 8.16
N VAL A 122 -11.20 11.71 7.47
CA VAL A 122 -10.28 10.64 7.90
C VAL A 122 -9.58 11.09 9.19
N GLU A 123 -9.63 10.26 10.23
CA GLU A 123 -9.06 10.58 11.53
C GLU A 123 -7.52 10.57 11.52
N ASN A 124 -6.92 11.16 12.55
CA ASN A 124 -5.46 11.15 12.70
C ASN A 124 -4.94 9.72 12.87
N GLY A 125 -3.92 9.37 12.08
CA GLY A 125 -3.34 8.02 12.07
C GLY A 125 -4.15 6.99 11.30
N GLU A 126 -5.14 7.41 10.51
CA GLU A 126 -5.96 6.55 9.67
C GLU A 126 -5.85 6.91 8.19
N TYR A 127 -6.10 5.94 7.33
CA TYR A 127 -6.01 6.08 5.87
C TYR A 127 -7.21 5.42 5.22
N PHE A 128 -7.85 6.10 4.28
CA PHE A 128 -8.92 5.50 3.49
C PHE A 128 -8.33 4.83 2.27
N CYS A 129 -8.54 3.52 2.15
CA CYS A 129 -7.90 2.67 1.16
C CYS A 129 -8.92 1.96 0.29
N ILE A 130 -8.69 1.93 -1.03
CA ILE A 130 -9.55 1.23 -2.00
C ILE A 130 -8.70 0.30 -2.86
N GLY A 131 -9.28 -0.82 -3.31
CA GLY A 131 -8.66 -1.68 -4.31
C GLY A 131 -8.75 -1.07 -5.71
N ASP A 132 -7.73 -1.28 -6.54
CA ASP A 132 -7.71 -0.78 -7.93
C ASP A 132 -8.77 -1.48 -8.82
N ASN A 133 -9.32 -2.63 -8.36
CA ASN A 133 -10.50 -3.29 -8.92
C ASN A 133 -11.66 -3.18 -7.92
N PRO A 134 -12.34 -2.03 -7.85
CA PRO A 134 -13.29 -1.74 -6.77
C PRO A 134 -14.54 -2.63 -6.79
N GLY A 135 -14.91 -3.18 -7.93
CA GLY A 135 -16.02 -4.13 -8.07
C GLY A 135 -15.74 -5.50 -7.44
N ASN A 136 -14.47 -5.85 -7.19
CA ASN A 136 -14.02 -7.10 -6.60
C ASN A 136 -13.10 -6.84 -5.39
N SER A 137 -13.38 -5.79 -4.63
CA SER A 137 -12.54 -5.38 -3.50
C SER A 137 -13.36 -5.21 -2.23
N GLU A 138 -12.94 -5.91 -1.18
CA GLU A 138 -13.30 -5.58 0.18
C GLU A 138 -12.24 -4.62 0.72
N ASP A 139 -12.63 -3.39 1.05
CA ASP A 139 -11.73 -2.29 1.41
C ASP A 139 -12.39 -1.31 2.39
N SER A 140 -11.83 -0.13 2.57
CA SER A 140 -12.29 0.86 3.56
C SER A 140 -13.74 1.31 3.38
N ARG A 141 -14.38 1.05 2.26
CA ARG A 141 -15.82 1.28 2.07
C ARG A 141 -16.66 0.36 2.95
N SER A 142 -16.19 -0.85 3.19
CA SER A 142 -16.86 -1.81 4.06
C SER A 142 -16.72 -1.40 5.53
N ALA A 143 -17.80 -1.39 6.28
CA ALA A 143 -17.79 -1.15 7.72
C ALA A 143 -16.97 -2.20 8.50
N ASN A 144 -16.75 -3.39 7.91
CA ASN A 144 -15.91 -4.44 8.52
C ASN A 144 -14.43 -4.10 8.49
N ILE A 145 -13.97 -3.30 7.52
CA ILE A 145 -12.59 -2.87 7.37
C ILE A 145 -12.44 -1.44 7.90
N GLY A 146 -13.24 -0.49 7.38
CA GLY A 146 -13.12 0.92 7.71
C GLY A 146 -11.81 1.55 7.27
N PRO A 147 -11.51 2.77 7.73
CA PRO A 147 -10.20 3.39 7.58
C PRO A 147 -9.10 2.52 8.22
N VAL A 148 -7.97 2.42 7.56
CA VAL A 148 -6.82 1.60 7.98
C VAL A 148 -5.95 2.39 8.94
N ARG A 149 -5.67 1.85 10.12
CA ARG A 149 -4.80 2.50 11.11
C ARG A 149 -3.33 2.38 10.68
N GLU A 150 -2.55 3.42 10.93
CA GLU A 150 -1.12 3.46 10.61
C GLU A 150 -0.35 2.30 11.26
N GLU A 151 -0.71 1.93 12.48
CA GLU A 151 -0.07 0.82 13.23
C GLU A 151 -0.31 -0.57 12.60
N ASP A 152 -1.38 -0.73 11.81
CA ASP A 152 -1.71 -1.97 11.12
C ASP A 152 -0.99 -2.11 9.76
N ILE A 153 -0.29 -1.05 9.31
CA ILE A 153 0.38 -1.02 8.01
C ILE A 153 1.77 -1.66 8.11
N LEU A 154 1.97 -2.75 7.38
CA LEU A 154 3.26 -3.43 7.27
C LEU A 154 4.29 -2.62 6.47
N GLY A 155 3.86 -1.94 5.41
CA GLY A 155 4.72 -1.14 4.56
C GLY A 155 4.13 -0.85 3.17
N LYS A 156 4.94 -0.17 2.35
CA LYS A 156 4.60 0.20 0.98
C LYS A 156 5.05 -0.86 -0.02
N VAL A 157 4.15 -1.25 -0.92
CA VAL A 157 4.55 -2.01 -2.11
C VAL A 157 5.27 -1.06 -3.07
N TRP A 158 6.53 -1.34 -3.37
CA TRP A 158 7.33 -0.47 -4.21
C TRP A 158 7.72 -1.12 -5.55
N PHE A 159 7.77 -2.47 -5.57
CA PHE A 159 8.15 -3.22 -6.77
C PHE A 159 7.33 -4.51 -6.88
N ARG A 160 7.02 -4.92 -8.10
CA ARG A 160 6.37 -6.18 -8.44
C ARG A 160 7.24 -7.01 -9.37
N ALA A 161 7.29 -8.33 -9.14
CA ALA A 161 7.89 -9.28 -10.07
C ALA A 161 7.03 -9.42 -11.33
N ALA A 162 7.59 -9.97 -12.41
CA ALA A 162 6.81 -10.31 -13.59
C ALA A 162 5.84 -11.46 -13.30
N CYS A 163 4.66 -11.41 -13.92
CA CYS A 163 3.71 -12.51 -14.01
C CYS A 163 3.24 -12.67 -15.48
N GLU A 164 2.29 -13.55 -15.74
CA GLU A 164 1.82 -13.78 -17.13
C GLU A 164 1.16 -12.55 -17.74
N GLU A 165 0.45 -11.76 -16.92
CA GLU A 165 -0.34 -10.60 -17.34
C GLU A 165 0.48 -9.32 -17.49
N ILE A 166 1.53 -9.18 -16.66
CA ILE A 166 2.31 -7.94 -16.62
C ILE A 166 3.78 -8.18 -16.27
N GLY A 167 4.66 -7.38 -16.86
CA GLY A 167 6.10 -7.41 -16.57
C GLY A 167 6.46 -6.88 -15.19
N MET A 168 7.71 -7.10 -14.78
CA MET A 168 8.25 -6.51 -13.55
C MET A 168 8.27 -4.98 -13.63
N GLY A 169 8.11 -4.31 -12.49
CA GLY A 169 8.16 -2.86 -12.46
C GLY A 169 7.90 -2.24 -11.09
N PHE A 170 8.12 -0.94 -11.03
CA PHE A 170 7.74 -0.15 -9.87
C PHE A 170 6.23 0.00 -9.77
N VAL A 171 5.71 -0.06 -8.55
CA VAL A 171 4.31 0.19 -8.25
C VAL A 171 4.15 1.68 -7.94
N LYS A 172 3.27 2.33 -8.71
CA LYS A 172 2.96 3.76 -8.58
C LYS A 172 1.59 3.93 -7.95
#